data_c9e7618a274c38972667e1288033fb09
#
_entry.id   c9e7618a274c38972667e1288033fb09
#
_cell.length_a   1.000
_cell.length_b   1.000
_cell.length_c   1.000
_cell.angle_alpha   90.00
_cell.angle_beta   90.00
_cell.angle_gamma   90.00
#
_symmetry.space_group_name_H-M   'P 1'
#
loop_
_entity.id
_entity.type
_entity.pdbx_description
1 polymer ?
#
loop_
_entity_poly.entity_id
_entity_poly.type
_entity_poly.pdbx_seq_one_letter_code
_entity_poly.pdbx_strand_id
1 'polypeptide(L)'
;KNKMLTTEEVLDDETILKLNILLNTSLNGLSINEISLAMITGLKKQAGEHEALVSDVIDAVAEAIKEDKDLEIYTSGAKNIFKYPELTDNEKASEIISTFEEKNLLNSLVEETLTNPENNGIQVYIGDESPVATMRDCSVVTATYDLGEGMRGTIGIIGPKRMDYEKVVDTMKGLMNQLDNLYDKKKIGTKDDK
;
A
#
# COMPACT_ATOMS: atom_id res chain seq x y z
N LYS A 1 -17.47 -0.05 2.45
CA LYS A 1 -17.92 0.59 1.19
C LYS A 1 -19.20 -0.08 0.69
N ASN A 2 -20.10 0.69 0.11
CA ASN A 2 -21.32 0.19 -0.53
C ASN A 2 -21.21 0.47 -2.03
N LYS A 3 -21.38 -0.56 -2.87
CA LYS A 3 -21.49 -0.41 -4.32
C LYS A 3 -22.86 -0.95 -4.77
N MET A 4 -23.58 -0.15 -5.56
CA MET A 4 -24.84 -0.57 -6.14
C MET A 4 -24.54 -1.17 -7.52
N LEU A 5 -25.02 -2.40 -7.74
CA LEU A 5 -25.01 -3.05 -9.03
C LEU A 5 -26.43 -2.99 -9.60
N THR A 6 -26.54 -2.66 -10.88
CA THR A 6 -27.82 -2.66 -11.59
C THR A 6 -27.88 -3.92 -12.44
N THR A 7 -28.93 -4.72 -12.26
CA THR A 7 -29.21 -5.89 -13.08
C THR A 7 -30.45 -5.65 -13.91
N GLU A 8 -30.47 -6.17 -15.13
CA GLU A 8 -31.64 -6.10 -16.02
C GLU A 8 -32.68 -7.15 -15.63
N GLU A 9 -32.29 -8.18 -14.89
CA GLU A 9 -33.17 -9.26 -14.43
C GLU A 9 -33.71 -8.97 -13.03
N VAL A 10 -35.02 -9.23 -12.87
CA VAL A 10 -35.64 -9.22 -11.55
C VAL A 10 -35.28 -10.52 -10.83
N LEU A 11 -34.40 -10.43 -9.85
CA LEU A 11 -33.98 -11.57 -9.02
C LEU A 11 -35.05 -11.83 -7.95
N ASP A 12 -35.45 -13.08 -7.78
CA ASP A 12 -36.28 -13.48 -6.68
C ASP A 12 -35.44 -13.68 -5.38
N ASP A 13 -36.12 -13.69 -4.24
CA ASP A 13 -35.45 -13.80 -2.95
C ASP A 13 -34.67 -15.12 -2.79
N GLU A 14 -35.12 -16.18 -3.43
CA GLU A 14 -34.46 -17.50 -3.39
C GLU A 14 -33.13 -17.46 -4.15
N THR A 15 -33.11 -16.84 -5.32
CA THR A 15 -31.87 -16.65 -6.11
C THR A 15 -30.87 -15.77 -5.38
N ILE A 16 -31.33 -14.66 -4.80
CA ILE A 16 -30.48 -13.77 -4.01
C ILE A 16 -29.87 -14.54 -2.83
N LEU A 17 -30.65 -15.35 -2.13
CA LEU A 17 -30.17 -16.15 -1.01
C LEU A 17 -29.13 -17.20 -1.48
N LYS A 18 -29.36 -17.89 -2.59
CA LYS A 18 -28.42 -18.86 -3.16
C LYS A 18 -27.08 -18.23 -3.53
N LEU A 19 -27.11 -17.08 -4.20
CA LEU A 19 -25.91 -16.33 -4.58
C LEU A 19 -25.16 -15.81 -3.36
N ASN A 20 -25.87 -15.31 -2.35
CA ASN A 20 -25.28 -14.87 -1.09
C ASN A 20 -24.56 -16.02 -0.36
N ILE A 21 -25.20 -17.18 -0.25
CA ILE A 21 -24.59 -18.38 0.34
C ILE A 21 -23.36 -18.79 -0.47
N LEU A 22 -23.44 -18.85 -1.79
CA LEU A 22 -22.34 -19.22 -2.69
C LEU A 22 -21.12 -18.31 -2.48
N LEU A 23 -21.32 -16.99 -2.51
CA LEU A 23 -20.25 -16.00 -2.35
C LEU A 23 -19.65 -16.07 -0.94
N ASN A 24 -20.48 -16.09 0.09
CA ASN A 24 -20.00 -16.12 1.47
C ASN A 24 -19.25 -17.42 1.81
N THR A 25 -19.76 -18.58 1.38
CA THR A 25 -19.04 -19.85 1.65
C THR A 25 -17.73 -19.98 0.92
N SER A 26 -17.59 -19.31 -0.22
CA SER A 26 -16.39 -19.42 -1.05
C SER A 26 -15.35 -18.35 -0.77
N LEU A 27 -15.76 -17.17 -0.30
CA LEU A 27 -14.87 -16.01 -0.14
C LEU A 27 -14.64 -15.63 1.33
N ASN A 28 -15.50 -16.06 2.25
CA ASN A 28 -15.37 -15.67 3.65
C ASN A 28 -14.09 -16.23 4.29
N GLY A 29 -13.33 -15.37 4.93
CA GLY A 29 -12.08 -15.71 5.61
C GLY A 29 -10.86 -15.78 4.70
N LEU A 30 -11.01 -15.55 3.39
CA LEU A 30 -9.89 -15.48 2.46
C LEU A 30 -9.30 -14.07 2.42
N SER A 31 -7.99 -14.01 2.35
CA SER A 31 -7.27 -12.79 1.97
C SER A 31 -7.35 -12.58 0.45
N ILE A 32 -7.12 -11.35 -0.01
CA ILE A 32 -7.14 -10.99 -1.44
C ILE A 32 -6.15 -11.85 -2.25
N ASN A 33 -4.99 -12.17 -1.66
CA ASN A 33 -3.94 -12.96 -2.31
C ASN A 33 -4.32 -14.45 -2.47
N GLU A 34 -5.31 -14.94 -1.72
CA GLU A 34 -5.80 -16.32 -1.80
C GLU A 34 -6.90 -16.48 -2.86
N ILE A 35 -7.48 -15.38 -3.35
CA ILE A 35 -8.48 -15.40 -4.41
C ILE A 35 -7.79 -15.66 -5.74
N SER A 36 -7.84 -16.91 -6.19
CA SER A 36 -7.24 -17.34 -7.46
C SER A 36 -8.21 -17.27 -8.63
N LEU A 37 -7.66 -17.16 -9.85
CA LEU A 37 -8.46 -17.21 -11.08
C LEU A 37 -9.26 -18.52 -11.20
N ALA A 38 -8.71 -19.64 -10.71
CA ALA A 38 -9.40 -20.93 -10.69
C ALA A 38 -10.64 -20.91 -9.80
N MET A 39 -10.56 -20.24 -8.63
CA MET A 39 -11.68 -20.04 -7.72
C MET A 39 -12.76 -19.18 -8.35
N ILE A 40 -12.39 -18.05 -8.96
CA ILE A 40 -13.31 -17.16 -9.67
C ILE A 40 -14.06 -17.93 -10.78
N THR A 41 -13.33 -18.70 -11.57
CA THR A 41 -13.90 -19.53 -12.63
C THR A 41 -14.86 -20.60 -12.07
N GLY A 42 -14.51 -21.21 -10.94
CA GLY A 42 -15.34 -22.17 -10.22
C GLY A 42 -16.65 -21.54 -9.72
N LEU A 43 -16.58 -20.34 -9.13
CA LEU A 43 -17.74 -19.57 -8.67
C LEU A 43 -18.69 -19.23 -9.81
N LYS A 44 -18.15 -18.70 -10.91
CA LYS A 44 -18.94 -18.40 -12.12
C LYS A 44 -19.67 -19.63 -12.63
N LYS A 45 -18.98 -20.76 -12.72
CA LYS A 45 -19.59 -22.03 -13.16
C LYS A 45 -20.69 -22.54 -12.23
N GLN A 46 -20.53 -22.36 -10.90
CA GLN A 46 -21.55 -22.75 -9.91
C GLN A 46 -22.76 -21.82 -9.92
N ALA A 47 -22.59 -20.57 -10.32
CA ALA A 47 -23.68 -19.62 -10.48
C ALA A 47 -24.62 -19.94 -11.66
N GLY A 48 -24.18 -20.76 -12.62
CA GLY A 48 -25.00 -21.21 -13.75
C GLY A 48 -25.50 -20.03 -14.61
N GLU A 49 -26.80 -19.89 -14.73
CA GLU A 49 -27.45 -18.80 -15.51
C GLU A 49 -27.16 -17.40 -14.94
N HIS A 50 -26.76 -17.30 -13.67
CA HIS A 50 -26.40 -16.03 -13.01
C HIS A 50 -24.89 -15.74 -13.04
N GLU A 51 -24.12 -16.38 -13.94
CA GLU A 51 -22.66 -16.19 -14.08
C GLU A 51 -22.29 -14.72 -14.31
N ALA A 52 -23.06 -13.99 -15.12
CA ALA A 52 -22.85 -12.58 -15.42
C ALA A 52 -22.92 -11.74 -14.13
N LEU A 53 -23.95 -11.94 -13.32
CA LEU A 53 -24.13 -11.23 -12.06
C LEU A 53 -22.99 -11.52 -11.06
N VAL A 54 -22.56 -12.77 -10.95
CA VAL A 54 -21.40 -13.13 -10.10
C VAL A 54 -20.12 -12.47 -10.62
N SER A 55 -19.95 -12.36 -11.95
CA SER A 55 -18.84 -11.62 -12.53
C SER A 55 -18.87 -10.15 -12.11
N ASP A 56 -20.01 -9.49 -12.24
CA ASP A 56 -20.17 -8.07 -11.88
C ASP A 56 -19.90 -7.83 -10.38
N VAL A 57 -20.32 -8.77 -9.52
CA VAL A 57 -20.01 -8.70 -8.08
C VAL A 57 -18.50 -8.81 -7.84
N ILE A 58 -17.83 -9.77 -8.48
CA ILE A 58 -16.38 -9.96 -8.34
C ILE A 58 -15.63 -8.74 -8.87
N ASP A 59 -16.03 -8.19 -10.00
CA ASP A 59 -15.43 -7.00 -10.59
C ASP A 59 -15.64 -5.77 -9.68
N ALA A 60 -16.81 -5.62 -9.07
CA ALA A 60 -17.12 -4.58 -8.10
C ALA A 60 -16.25 -4.69 -6.84
N VAL A 61 -16.03 -5.92 -6.36
CA VAL A 61 -15.13 -6.18 -5.22
C VAL A 61 -13.69 -5.84 -5.60
N ALA A 62 -13.22 -6.28 -6.78
CA ALA A 62 -11.87 -5.99 -7.27
C ALA A 62 -11.63 -4.47 -7.42
N GLU A 63 -12.62 -3.73 -7.90
CA GLU A 63 -12.54 -2.26 -8.01
C GLU A 63 -12.52 -1.60 -6.63
N ALA A 64 -13.37 -2.03 -5.70
CA ALA A 64 -13.38 -1.53 -4.33
C ALA A 64 -12.04 -1.76 -3.60
N ILE A 65 -11.39 -2.88 -3.90
CA ILE A 65 -10.05 -3.21 -3.37
C ILE A 65 -8.97 -2.33 -3.99
N LYS A 66 -9.06 -2.05 -5.31
CA LYS A 66 -8.12 -1.15 -5.98
C LYS A 66 -8.20 0.27 -5.42
N GLU A 67 -9.39 0.76 -5.13
CA GLU A 67 -9.60 2.08 -4.52
C GLU A 67 -9.06 2.16 -3.07
N ASP A 68 -8.97 1.03 -2.33
CA ASP A 68 -8.38 0.98 -1.00
C ASP A 68 -6.84 0.88 -1.01
N LYS A 69 -6.21 0.78 -2.19
CA LYS A 69 -4.76 0.93 -2.35
C LYS A 69 -4.29 2.38 -2.26
N ASP A 70 -5.12 3.31 -1.84
CA ASP A 70 -4.68 4.65 -1.52
C ASP A 70 -3.71 4.59 -0.33
N LEU A 71 -2.42 4.46 -0.68
CA LEU A 71 -1.34 4.63 0.26
C LEU A 71 -1.47 6.02 0.89
N GLU A 72 -1.75 6.07 2.18
CA GLU A 72 -1.71 7.33 2.90
C GLU A 72 -0.27 7.77 3.09
N ILE A 73 0.16 8.72 2.27
CA ILE A 73 1.50 9.28 2.35
C ILE A 73 1.46 10.60 3.12
N TYR A 74 2.26 10.65 4.16
CA TYR A 74 2.51 11.85 4.97
C TYR A 74 3.93 12.33 4.73
N THR A 75 4.08 13.58 4.32
CA THR A 75 5.38 14.20 4.10
C THR A 75 5.62 15.32 5.09
N SER A 76 6.87 15.46 5.53
CA SER A 76 7.28 16.53 6.42
C SER A 76 8.71 16.98 6.14
N GLY A 77 9.01 18.24 6.40
CA GLY A 77 10.37 18.74 6.33
C GLY A 77 10.86 19.12 4.93
N ALA A 78 9.99 19.18 3.90
CA ALA A 78 10.38 19.57 2.54
C ALA A 78 11.19 20.91 2.51
N LYS A 79 10.88 21.85 3.39
CA LYS A 79 11.64 23.11 3.54
C LYS A 79 13.12 22.92 3.89
N ASN A 80 13.51 21.77 4.46
CA ASN A 80 14.91 21.50 4.81
C ASN A 80 15.81 21.35 3.58
N ILE A 81 15.24 21.11 2.40
CA ILE A 81 15.96 21.02 1.15
C ILE A 81 16.77 22.27 0.86
N PHE A 82 16.22 23.45 1.22
CA PHE A 82 16.89 24.75 1.05
C PHE A 82 18.11 24.96 1.96
N LYS A 83 18.38 24.06 2.90
CA LYS A 83 19.61 24.09 3.72
C LYS A 83 20.82 23.50 3.00
N TYR A 84 20.58 22.83 1.86
CA TYR A 84 21.63 22.14 1.12
C TYR A 84 21.88 22.86 -0.22
N PRO A 85 23.02 23.55 -0.37
CA PRO A 85 23.32 24.35 -1.58
C PRO A 85 23.21 23.57 -2.90
N GLU A 86 23.55 22.28 -2.89
CA GLU A 86 23.48 21.39 -4.04
C GLU A 86 22.05 21.10 -4.53
N LEU A 87 21.05 21.35 -3.68
CA LEU A 87 19.63 21.12 -3.98
C LEU A 87 18.84 22.44 -4.14
N THR A 88 19.54 23.61 -4.03
CA THR A 88 18.88 24.92 -4.05
C THR A 88 18.82 25.55 -5.43
N ASP A 89 19.31 24.88 -6.47
CA ASP A 89 19.04 25.30 -7.85
C ASP A 89 17.52 25.37 -8.06
N ASN A 90 17.03 26.52 -8.57
CA ASN A 90 15.60 26.80 -8.63
C ASN A 90 14.79 25.71 -9.37
N GLU A 91 15.32 25.15 -10.44
CA GLU A 91 14.65 24.07 -11.17
C GLU A 91 14.61 22.78 -10.35
N LYS A 92 15.73 22.37 -9.78
CA LYS A 92 15.85 21.14 -8.98
C LYS A 92 15.03 21.21 -7.70
N ALA A 93 15.09 22.33 -6.99
CA ALA A 93 14.30 22.52 -5.77
C ALA A 93 12.81 22.47 -6.06
N SER A 94 12.37 23.06 -7.18
CA SER A 94 10.97 23.00 -7.61
C SER A 94 10.52 21.58 -7.95
N GLU A 95 11.33 20.81 -8.68
CA GLU A 95 11.03 19.41 -9.01
C GLU A 95 10.91 18.53 -7.77
N ILE A 96 11.83 18.69 -6.82
CA ILE A 96 11.79 17.92 -5.58
C ILE A 96 10.56 18.28 -4.74
N ILE A 97 10.24 19.59 -4.61
CA ILE A 97 9.05 20.04 -3.88
C ILE A 97 7.79 19.52 -4.56
N SER A 98 7.68 19.61 -5.89
CA SER A 98 6.55 19.06 -6.63
C SER A 98 6.40 17.54 -6.38
N THR A 99 7.51 16.81 -6.29
CA THR A 99 7.47 15.38 -5.96
C THR A 99 6.89 15.12 -4.58
N PHE A 100 7.19 15.98 -3.60
CA PHE A 100 6.58 15.88 -2.26
C PHE A 100 5.08 16.25 -2.24
N GLU A 101 4.65 17.12 -3.13
CA GLU A 101 3.25 17.54 -3.26
C GLU A 101 2.43 16.52 -4.09
N GLU A 102 3.05 15.95 -5.11
CA GLU A 102 2.44 14.93 -5.97
C GLU A 102 2.57 13.53 -5.36
N LYS A 103 1.62 13.15 -4.51
CA LYS A 103 1.60 11.84 -3.84
C LYS A 103 1.79 10.65 -4.78
N ASN A 104 1.35 10.75 -6.03
CA ASN A 104 1.50 9.69 -7.04
C ASN A 104 2.96 9.34 -7.35
N LEU A 105 3.86 10.32 -7.31
CA LEU A 105 5.29 10.09 -7.54
C LEU A 105 5.93 9.34 -6.36
N LEU A 106 5.49 9.63 -5.15
CA LEU A 106 5.93 8.92 -3.95
C LEU A 106 5.32 7.53 -3.83
N ASN A 107 4.13 7.30 -4.40
CA ASN A 107 3.48 6.00 -4.42
C ASN A 107 4.37 4.96 -5.11
N SER A 108 5.01 5.29 -6.24
CA SER A 108 5.89 4.36 -6.95
C SER A 108 7.08 3.92 -6.11
N LEU A 109 7.67 4.82 -5.34
CA LEU A 109 8.76 4.51 -4.41
C LEU A 109 8.29 3.57 -3.29
N VAL A 110 7.13 3.85 -2.71
CA VAL A 110 6.57 3.03 -1.62
C VAL A 110 6.13 1.67 -2.13
N GLU A 111 5.47 1.59 -3.29
CA GLU A 111 5.06 0.34 -3.91
C GLU A 111 6.27 -0.55 -4.22
N GLU A 112 7.34 -0.02 -4.79
CA GLU A 112 8.56 -0.79 -5.06
C GLU A 112 9.17 -1.34 -3.77
N THR A 113 9.22 -0.51 -2.72
CA THR A 113 9.73 -0.91 -1.41
C THR A 113 8.87 -2.00 -0.76
N LEU A 114 7.54 -1.94 -0.91
CA LEU A 114 6.60 -2.88 -0.31
C LEU A 114 6.44 -4.19 -1.10
N THR A 115 6.58 -4.15 -2.43
CA THR A 115 6.34 -5.31 -3.30
C THR A 115 7.53 -6.23 -3.45
N ASN A 116 8.75 -5.76 -3.22
CA ASN A 116 9.94 -6.58 -3.34
C ASN A 116 10.15 -7.40 -2.04
N PRO A 117 10.03 -8.75 -2.06
CA PRO A 117 10.19 -9.60 -0.88
C PRO A 117 11.60 -9.56 -0.29
N GLU A 118 12.60 -9.21 -1.10
CA GLU A 118 14.00 -9.09 -0.67
C GLU A 118 14.24 -7.79 0.11
N ASN A 119 13.32 -6.82 0.03
CA ASN A 119 13.40 -5.52 0.69
C ASN A 119 12.88 -5.55 2.14
N ASN A 120 13.15 -6.61 2.88
CA ASN A 120 12.90 -6.63 4.32
C ASN A 120 14.02 -5.88 5.04
N GLY A 121 13.73 -4.63 5.47
CA GLY A 121 14.66 -3.82 6.24
C GLY A 121 14.89 -2.42 5.65
N ILE A 122 16.12 -1.92 5.84
CA ILE A 122 16.51 -0.59 5.40
C ILE A 122 17.10 -0.68 3.99
N GLN A 123 16.56 0.11 3.07
CA GLN A 123 17.04 0.28 1.69
C GLN A 123 17.63 1.66 1.51
N VAL A 124 18.67 1.77 0.71
CA VAL A 124 19.34 3.03 0.39
C VAL A 124 19.43 3.17 -1.12
N TYR A 125 18.84 4.21 -1.66
CA TYR A 125 18.89 4.56 -3.08
C TYR A 125 19.71 5.84 -3.22
N ILE A 126 20.75 5.83 -4.04
CA ILE A 126 21.66 6.96 -4.23
C ILE A 126 21.54 7.47 -5.66
N GLY A 127 21.04 8.68 -5.81
CA GLY A 127 20.98 9.34 -7.12
C GLY A 127 20.14 8.56 -8.15
N ASP A 128 20.77 8.08 -9.20
CA ASP A 128 20.11 7.38 -10.31
C ASP A 128 19.55 5.99 -9.94
N GLU A 129 19.87 5.48 -8.77
CA GLU A 129 19.26 4.25 -8.22
C GLU A 129 17.83 4.47 -7.73
N SER A 130 17.41 5.73 -7.56
CA SER A 130 16.06 6.06 -7.14
C SER A 130 15.04 5.69 -8.22
N PRO A 131 13.95 4.99 -7.87
CA PRO A 131 12.85 4.72 -8.81
C PRO A 131 12.11 5.99 -9.25
N VAL A 132 12.30 7.10 -8.53
CA VAL A 132 11.71 8.40 -8.85
C VAL A 132 12.73 9.27 -9.55
N ALA A 133 12.54 9.51 -10.86
CA ALA A 133 13.48 10.20 -11.71
C ALA A 133 13.79 11.65 -11.26
N THR A 134 12.84 12.35 -10.65
CA THR A 134 13.00 13.71 -10.10
C THR A 134 13.91 13.75 -8.86
N MET A 135 14.22 12.59 -8.27
CA MET A 135 15.08 12.48 -7.08
C MET A 135 16.52 12.08 -7.40
N ARG A 136 16.97 12.17 -8.67
CA ARG A 136 18.33 11.81 -9.08
C ARG A 136 19.43 12.58 -8.38
N ASP A 137 19.16 13.78 -7.93
CA ASP A 137 20.12 14.60 -7.18
C ASP A 137 20.06 14.37 -5.67
N CYS A 138 19.14 13.52 -5.23
CA CYS A 138 18.92 13.13 -3.84
C CYS A 138 19.40 11.72 -3.55
N SER A 139 19.42 11.38 -2.29
CA SER A 139 19.43 10.00 -1.80
C SER A 139 18.17 9.76 -0.96
N VAL A 140 17.65 8.55 -1.08
CA VAL A 140 16.44 8.11 -0.38
C VAL A 140 16.80 6.90 0.47
N VAL A 141 16.51 6.95 1.75
CA VAL A 141 16.65 5.82 2.67
C VAL A 141 15.26 5.44 3.14
N THR A 142 14.84 4.20 2.88
CA THR A 142 13.55 3.68 3.29
C THR A 142 13.69 2.54 4.27
N ALA A 143 12.72 2.36 5.14
CA ALA A 143 12.59 1.21 6.02
C ALA A 143 11.14 0.75 6.04
N THR A 144 10.93 -0.55 5.85
CA THR A 144 9.62 -1.18 5.90
C THR A 144 9.38 -1.80 7.26
N TYR A 145 8.19 -1.61 7.82
CA TYR A 145 7.79 -2.16 9.11
C TYR A 145 6.43 -2.85 9.02
N ASP A 146 6.21 -3.83 9.87
CA ASP A 146 4.98 -4.60 9.94
C ASP A 146 4.06 -4.02 11.03
N LEU A 147 2.82 -3.71 10.65
CA LEU A 147 1.78 -3.20 11.55
C LEU A 147 0.92 -4.32 12.14
N GLY A 148 1.17 -5.56 11.73
CA GLY A 148 0.32 -6.72 12.04
C GLY A 148 -0.86 -6.86 11.09
N GLU A 149 -1.53 -8.02 11.16
CA GLU A 149 -2.70 -8.35 10.33
C GLU A 149 -2.48 -8.21 8.82
N GLY A 150 -1.21 -8.37 8.36
CA GLY A 150 -0.84 -8.22 6.96
C GLY A 150 -0.67 -6.78 6.48
N MET A 151 -0.82 -5.80 7.36
CA MET A 151 -0.56 -4.40 7.05
C MET A 151 0.93 -4.08 7.17
N ARG A 152 1.47 -3.36 6.20
CA ARG A 152 2.87 -2.91 6.16
C ARG A 152 2.91 -1.41 5.96
N GLY A 153 3.91 -0.78 6.55
CA GLY A 153 4.21 0.63 6.35
C GLY A 153 5.66 0.84 5.95
N THR A 154 5.92 2.00 5.34
CA THR A 154 7.27 2.42 4.96
C THR A 154 7.55 3.81 5.52
N ILE A 155 8.72 3.99 6.12
CA ILE A 155 9.27 5.30 6.47
C ILE A 155 10.38 5.60 5.49
N GLY A 156 10.47 6.86 5.00
CA GLY A 156 11.53 7.33 4.13
C GLY A 156 12.18 8.61 4.63
N ILE A 157 13.48 8.72 4.44
CA ILE A 157 14.26 9.95 4.62
C ILE A 157 14.88 10.31 3.27
N ILE A 158 14.64 11.54 2.82
CA ILE A 158 15.18 12.08 1.58
C ILE A 158 16.17 13.19 1.94
N GLY A 159 17.33 13.15 1.33
CA GLY A 159 18.39 14.13 1.57
C GLY A 159 19.38 14.22 0.40
N PRO A 160 20.43 15.05 0.51
CA PRO A 160 21.45 15.18 -0.51
C PRO A 160 22.28 13.90 -0.64
N LYS A 161 22.90 13.65 -1.80
CA LYS A 161 23.79 12.49 -2.03
C LYS A 161 24.96 12.42 -1.00
N ARG A 162 25.31 13.53 -0.38
CA ARG A 162 26.38 13.63 0.64
C ARG A 162 25.89 13.55 2.07
N MET A 163 24.72 12.94 2.30
CA MET A 163 24.25 12.79 3.68
C MET A 163 25.08 11.76 4.46
N ASP A 164 25.04 11.88 5.78
CA ASP A 164 25.65 10.92 6.70
C ASP A 164 24.77 9.67 6.79
N TYR A 165 25.05 8.69 5.93
CA TYR A 165 24.25 7.46 5.80
C TYR A 165 24.26 6.63 7.07
N GLU A 166 25.39 6.57 7.79
CA GLU A 166 25.51 5.82 9.05
C GLU A 166 24.50 6.37 10.07
N LYS A 167 24.52 7.69 10.27
CA LYS A 167 23.59 8.36 11.18
C LYS A 167 22.13 8.23 10.76
N VAL A 168 21.84 8.26 9.44
CA VAL A 168 20.50 8.09 8.91
C VAL A 168 20.00 6.68 9.15
N VAL A 169 20.82 5.67 8.83
CA VAL A 169 20.48 4.26 9.05
C VAL A 169 20.25 3.97 10.53
N ASP A 170 21.08 4.48 11.43
CA ASP A 170 20.91 4.31 12.87
C ASP A 170 19.65 4.99 13.39
N THR A 171 19.32 6.16 12.85
CA THR A 171 18.04 6.85 13.15
C THR A 171 16.86 5.99 12.71
N MET A 172 16.91 5.42 11.49
CA MET A 172 15.87 4.55 10.96
C MET A 172 15.69 3.29 11.81
N LYS A 173 16.78 2.64 12.21
CA LYS A 173 16.74 1.49 13.15
C LYS A 173 16.08 1.86 14.48
N GLY A 174 16.41 3.03 15.02
CA GLY A 174 15.79 3.52 16.24
C GLY A 174 14.28 3.74 16.10
N LEU A 175 13.83 4.31 14.98
CA LEU A 175 12.40 4.49 14.68
C LEU A 175 11.68 3.15 14.50
N MET A 176 12.28 2.21 13.76
CA MET A 176 11.74 0.86 13.57
C MET A 176 11.51 0.16 14.92
N ASN A 177 12.51 0.16 15.80
CA ASN A 177 12.40 -0.44 17.13
C ASN A 177 11.28 0.22 17.98
N GLN A 178 11.09 1.53 17.84
CA GLN A 178 10.01 2.22 18.56
C GLN A 178 8.62 1.83 18.00
N LEU A 179 8.49 1.69 16.69
CA LEU A 179 7.25 1.25 16.05
C LEU A 179 6.91 -0.19 16.45
N ASP A 180 7.86 -1.11 16.36
CA ASP A 180 7.67 -2.50 16.78
C ASP A 180 7.18 -2.57 18.23
N ASN A 181 7.80 -1.82 19.13
CA ASN A 181 7.37 -1.76 20.54
C ASN A 181 5.96 -1.19 20.73
N LEU A 182 5.54 -0.24 19.88
CA LEU A 182 4.20 0.35 19.96
C LEU A 182 3.12 -0.61 19.46
N TYR A 183 3.41 -1.35 18.39
CA TYR A 183 2.46 -2.27 17.78
C TYR A 183 2.38 -3.60 18.52
N ASP A 184 3.48 -4.13 19.05
CA ASP A 184 3.46 -5.31 19.91
C ASP A 184 2.67 -5.08 21.20
N LYS A 185 2.75 -3.88 21.79
CA LYS A 185 1.92 -3.52 22.95
C LYS A 185 0.42 -3.47 22.64
N LYS A 186 0.03 -3.07 21.42
CA LYS A 186 -1.37 -3.13 20.98
C LYS A 186 -1.89 -4.56 20.84
N LYS A 187 -1.06 -5.49 20.37
CA LYS A 187 -1.42 -6.93 20.31
C LYS A 187 -1.69 -7.55 21.70
N ILE A 188 -1.00 -7.06 22.73
CA ILE A 188 -1.18 -7.56 24.11
C ILE A 188 -2.42 -6.96 24.77
N GLY A 189 -2.76 -5.69 24.48
CA GLY A 189 -3.89 -5.00 25.08
C GLY A 189 -5.29 -5.41 24.56
N THR A 190 -5.38 -6.09 23.42
CA THR A 190 -6.64 -6.59 22.84
C THR A 190 -7.05 -7.98 23.35
N LYS A 191 -6.24 -8.63 24.20
CA LYS A 191 -6.54 -9.97 24.76
C LYS A 191 -7.24 -9.96 26.12
N ASP A 192 -7.36 -8.82 26.79
CA ASP A 192 -7.92 -8.74 28.14
C ASP A 192 -9.36 -8.22 28.20
N ASP A 193 -10.03 -7.96 27.07
CA ASP A 193 -11.44 -7.57 27.01
C ASP A 193 -12.29 -8.63 26.27
N LYS A 194 -12.34 -9.85 26.82
CA LYS A 194 -13.39 -10.84 26.49
C LYS A 194 -13.77 -11.66 27.71
#